data_b95c447408082bd2d0436106486eda9b
#
_entry.id   b95c447408082bd2d0436106486eda9b
#
_cell.length_a   1.000
_cell.length_b   1.000
_cell.length_c   1.000
_cell.angle_alpha   90.00
_cell.angle_beta   90.00
_cell.angle_gamma   90.00
#
_symmetry.space_group_name_H-M   'P 1'
#
loop_
_entity.id
_entity.type
_entity.pdbx_description
1 polymer ?
#
loop_
_entity_poly.entity_id
_entity_poly.type
_entity_poly.pdbx_seq_one_letter_code
_entity_poly.pdbx_strand_id
1 'polypeptide(L)'
;DLLYRRGGAYERIGNFEMADKDLLDSLKINKDDAYVLNYLAYSWLERDYKIQEAIEMLEIAYSSKSNDPYIIDSIGWAYYLVNDYIKAEMYLKRAVELMPDDPIVNDHYGDILWKLGRKIQARYFWRSVSKMEDVDQELLQKINLKMIKGL
;
A
#
# COMPACT_ATOMS: atom_id res chain seq x y z
N ASP A 1 8.82 -18.64 8.10
CA ASP A 1 9.07 -17.96 9.36
C ASP A 1 7.79 -17.86 10.19
N LEU A 2 7.82 -18.47 11.39
CA LEU A 2 6.69 -18.51 12.31
C LEU A 2 6.31 -17.12 12.84
N LEU A 3 7.31 -16.28 13.12
CA LEU A 3 7.08 -14.92 13.61
C LEU A 3 6.36 -14.08 12.57
N TYR A 4 6.77 -14.19 11.32
CA TYR A 4 6.11 -13.48 10.23
C TYR A 4 4.65 -13.89 10.09
N ARG A 5 4.38 -15.20 10.12
CA ARG A 5 3.01 -15.73 10.00
C ARG A 5 2.14 -15.34 11.19
N ARG A 6 2.67 -15.45 12.41
CA ARG A 6 1.95 -15.08 13.61
C ARG A 6 1.72 -13.58 13.69
N GLY A 7 2.72 -12.78 13.35
CA GLY A 7 2.59 -11.33 13.28
C GLY A 7 1.48 -10.90 12.31
N GLY A 8 1.44 -11.52 11.13
CA GLY A 8 0.38 -11.27 10.17
C GLY A 8 -1.00 -11.69 10.68
N ALA A 9 -1.08 -12.80 11.44
CA ALA A 9 -2.34 -13.22 12.05
C ALA A 9 -2.81 -12.20 13.10
N TYR A 10 -1.91 -11.71 13.95
CA TYR A 10 -2.24 -10.67 14.92
C TYR A 10 -2.72 -9.39 14.25
N GLU A 11 -2.06 -8.98 13.16
CA GLU A 11 -2.44 -7.78 12.42
C GLU A 11 -3.88 -7.90 11.89
N ARG A 12 -4.22 -9.03 11.29
CA ARG A 12 -5.57 -9.25 10.73
C ARG A 12 -6.68 -9.21 11.77
N ILE A 13 -6.39 -9.55 13.03
CA ILE A 13 -7.38 -9.45 14.11
C ILE A 13 -7.28 -8.12 14.87
N GLY A 14 -6.44 -7.20 14.42
CA GLY A 14 -6.31 -5.88 15.04
C GLY A 14 -5.45 -5.82 16.29
N ASN A 15 -4.72 -6.89 16.62
CA ASN A 15 -3.78 -6.89 17.74
C ASN A 15 -2.42 -6.37 17.26
N PHE A 16 -2.34 -5.05 17.07
CA PHE A 16 -1.16 -4.41 16.46
C PHE A 16 0.08 -4.45 17.35
N GLU A 17 -0.09 -4.44 18.66
CA GLU A 17 1.06 -4.55 19.57
C GLU A 17 1.79 -5.87 19.38
N MET A 18 1.05 -6.97 19.38
CA MET A 18 1.63 -8.31 19.17
C MET A 18 2.12 -8.50 17.74
N ALA A 19 1.41 -7.93 16.77
CA ALA A 19 1.82 -7.95 15.37
C ALA A 19 3.18 -7.27 15.19
N ASP A 20 3.33 -6.05 15.67
CA ASP A 20 4.57 -5.30 15.57
C ASP A 20 5.72 -6.01 16.28
N LYS A 21 5.45 -6.55 17.47
CA LYS A 21 6.47 -7.31 18.22
C LYS A 21 7.00 -8.48 17.41
N ASP A 22 6.12 -9.32 16.87
CA ASP A 22 6.51 -10.50 16.11
C ASP A 22 7.24 -10.13 14.82
N LEU A 23 6.77 -9.12 14.10
CA LEU A 23 7.41 -8.69 12.86
C LEU A 23 8.77 -8.05 13.11
N LEU A 24 8.91 -7.26 14.17
CA LEU A 24 10.20 -6.70 14.56
C LEU A 24 11.16 -7.80 15.04
N ASP A 25 10.68 -8.80 15.76
CA ASP A 25 11.51 -9.95 16.17
C ASP A 25 11.94 -10.77 14.95
N SER A 26 11.07 -10.92 13.95
CA SER A 26 11.45 -11.54 12.67
C SER A 26 12.59 -10.77 11.99
N LEU A 27 12.55 -9.45 12.00
CA LEU A 27 13.60 -8.61 11.42
C LEU A 27 14.92 -8.67 12.20
N LYS A 28 14.89 -9.03 13.49
CA LYS A 28 16.12 -9.29 14.23
C LYS A 28 16.88 -10.52 13.71
N ILE A 29 16.14 -11.49 13.18
CA ILE A 29 16.72 -12.69 12.58
C ILE A 29 17.24 -12.40 11.17
N ASN A 30 16.46 -11.69 10.37
CA ASN A 30 16.81 -11.26 9.02
C ASN A 30 16.36 -9.82 8.80
N LYS A 31 17.26 -8.88 9.07
CA LYS A 31 16.95 -7.44 9.12
C LYS A 31 16.50 -6.84 7.78
N ASP A 32 16.88 -7.44 6.67
CA ASP A 32 16.62 -6.93 5.33
C ASP A 32 15.60 -7.78 4.56
N ASP A 33 14.83 -8.62 5.26
CA ASP A 33 13.79 -9.40 4.61
C ASP A 33 12.73 -8.47 4.03
N ALA A 34 12.73 -8.35 2.71
CA ALA A 34 11.88 -7.39 1.99
C ALA A 34 10.39 -7.61 2.25
N TYR A 35 9.95 -8.85 2.39
CA TYR A 35 8.53 -9.15 2.61
C TYR A 35 8.08 -8.77 4.02
N VAL A 36 8.92 -9.02 5.02
CA VAL A 36 8.63 -8.62 6.41
C VAL A 36 8.65 -7.09 6.52
N LEU A 37 9.66 -6.43 5.94
CA LEU A 37 9.74 -4.96 5.90
C LEU A 37 8.50 -4.36 5.25
N ASN A 38 8.09 -4.89 4.11
CA ASN A 38 6.92 -4.40 3.39
C ASN A 38 5.64 -4.57 4.21
N TYR A 39 5.45 -5.74 4.81
CA TYR A 39 4.24 -6.03 5.59
C TYR A 39 4.13 -5.10 6.80
N LEU A 40 5.22 -4.99 7.57
CA LEU A 40 5.24 -4.13 8.75
C LEU A 40 5.05 -2.65 8.38
N ALA A 41 5.80 -2.19 7.39
CA ALA A 41 5.70 -0.80 6.93
C ALA A 41 4.29 -0.46 6.45
N TYR A 42 3.69 -1.33 5.63
CA TYR A 42 2.33 -1.08 5.13
C TYR A 42 1.32 -1.05 6.26
N SER A 43 1.43 -1.95 7.24
CA SER A 43 0.59 -1.92 8.44
C SER A 43 0.72 -0.60 9.20
N TRP A 44 1.93 -0.06 9.32
CA TRP A 44 2.13 1.24 9.95
C TRP A 44 1.53 2.39 9.13
N LEU A 45 1.65 2.34 7.80
CA LEU A 45 1.02 3.34 6.93
C LEU A 45 -0.51 3.35 7.10
N GLU A 46 -1.12 2.17 7.16
CA GLU A 46 -2.58 2.03 7.34
C GLU A 46 -3.05 2.62 8.67
N ARG A 47 -2.21 2.60 9.69
CA ARG A 47 -2.51 3.12 11.03
C ARG A 47 -2.06 4.57 11.24
N ASP A 48 -1.51 5.21 10.21
CA ASP A 48 -0.89 6.54 10.33
C ASP A 48 0.15 6.57 11.46
N TYR A 49 0.99 5.54 11.51
CA TYR A 49 1.94 5.30 12.60
C TYR A 49 3.36 5.20 12.05
N LYS A 50 4.28 5.96 12.61
CA LYS A 50 5.72 5.95 12.26
C LYS A 50 5.96 5.99 10.74
N ILE A 51 5.31 6.94 10.06
CA ILE A 51 5.35 7.03 8.59
C ILE A 51 6.78 7.15 8.06
N GLN A 52 7.64 7.94 8.72
CA GLN A 52 9.01 8.12 8.26
C GLN A 52 9.82 6.82 8.35
N GLU A 53 9.70 6.10 9.45
CA GLU A 53 10.37 4.80 9.59
C GLU A 53 9.81 3.77 8.61
N ALA A 54 8.51 3.82 8.33
CA ALA A 54 7.89 2.97 7.31
C ALA A 54 8.49 3.24 5.93
N ILE A 55 8.70 4.50 5.56
CA ILE A 55 9.34 4.86 4.29
C ILE A 55 10.76 4.27 4.23
N GLU A 56 11.53 4.41 5.29
CA GLU A 56 12.89 3.87 5.33
C GLU A 56 12.92 2.35 5.14
N MET A 57 12.00 1.62 5.79
CA MET A 57 11.85 0.18 5.60
C MET A 57 11.49 -0.17 4.16
N LEU A 58 10.61 0.60 3.54
CA LEU A 58 10.18 0.36 2.17
C LEU A 58 11.28 0.68 1.15
N GLU A 59 12.12 1.67 1.43
CA GLU A 59 13.30 1.95 0.60
C GLU A 59 14.25 0.73 0.60
N ILE A 60 14.48 0.12 1.76
CA ILE A 60 15.30 -1.08 1.87
C ILE A 60 14.65 -2.24 1.11
N ALA A 61 13.36 -2.47 1.31
CA ALA A 61 12.62 -3.54 0.63
C ALA A 61 12.67 -3.36 -0.89
N TYR A 62 12.43 -2.14 -1.36
CA TYR A 62 12.45 -1.81 -2.79
C TYR A 62 13.83 -2.03 -3.41
N SER A 63 14.92 -1.69 -2.70
CA SER A 63 16.26 -1.86 -3.22
C SER A 63 16.61 -3.33 -3.48
N SER A 64 16.01 -4.27 -2.74
CA SER A 64 16.23 -5.71 -2.95
C SER A 64 15.18 -6.38 -3.85
N LYS A 65 13.98 -5.83 -3.94
CA LYS A 65 12.84 -6.40 -4.70
C LYS A 65 12.15 -5.32 -5.55
N SER A 66 12.91 -4.65 -6.40
CA SER A 66 12.44 -3.50 -7.19
C SER A 66 11.37 -3.84 -8.25
N ASN A 67 11.14 -5.12 -8.52
CA ASN A 67 10.10 -5.57 -9.46
C ASN A 67 8.89 -6.21 -8.78
N ASP A 68 8.85 -6.25 -7.44
CA ASP A 68 7.70 -6.76 -6.72
C ASP A 68 6.60 -5.69 -6.69
N PRO A 69 5.44 -5.95 -7.33
CA PRO A 69 4.40 -4.92 -7.43
C PRO A 69 3.78 -4.53 -6.09
N TYR A 70 3.75 -5.42 -5.10
CA TYR A 70 3.23 -5.10 -3.77
C TYR A 70 4.16 -4.13 -3.04
N ILE A 71 5.45 -4.32 -3.16
CA ILE A 71 6.45 -3.41 -2.57
C ILE A 71 6.42 -2.06 -3.29
N ILE A 72 6.31 -2.07 -4.62
CA ILE A 72 6.19 -0.84 -5.42
C ILE A 72 4.94 -0.05 -5.01
N ASP A 73 3.80 -0.71 -4.85
CA ASP A 73 2.57 -0.07 -4.39
C ASP A 73 2.76 0.54 -2.99
N SER A 74 3.33 -0.22 -2.07
CA SER A 74 3.53 0.25 -0.69
C SER A 74 4.41 1.49 -0.62
N ILE A 75 5.54 1.51 -1.33
CA ILE A 75 6.43 2.68 -1.32
C ILE A 75 5.78 3.89 -1.99
N GLY A 76 5.06 3.67 -3.07
CA GLY A 76 4.31 4.74 -3.72
C GLY A 76 3.23 5.32 -2.81
N TRP A 77 2.51 4.48 -2.10
CA TRP A 77 1.49 4.92 -1.14
C TRP A 77 2.11 5.70 0.03
N ALA A 78 3.28 5.25 0.50
CA ALA A 78 4.02 5.97 1.55
C ALA A 78 4.34 7.40 1.13
N TYR A 79 4.83 7.60 -0.10
CA TYR A 79 5.10 8.93 -0.61
C TYR A 79 3.82 9.76 -0.78
N TYR A 80 2.72 9.14 -1.17
CA TYR A 80 1.42 9.82 -1.22
C TYR A 80 1.04 10.39 0.16
N LEU A 81 1.22 9.60 1.22
CA LEU A 81 0.84 10.02 2.58
C LEU A 81 1.68 11.20 3.09
N VAL A 82 2.88 11.40 2.57
CA VAL A 82 3.70 12.58 2.90
C VAL A 82 3.61 13.67 1.83
N ASN A 83 2.61 13.59 0.96
CA ASN A 83 2.30 14.60 -0.05
C ASN A 83 3.35 14.75 -1.16
N ASP A 84 4.21 13.76 -1.34
CA ASP A 84 5.12 13.71 -2.50
C ASP A 84 4.42 13.00 -3.65
N TYR A 85 3.48 13.70 -4.29
CA TYR A 85 2.61 13.12 -5.31
C TYR A 85 3.36 12.77 -6.61
N ILE A 86 4.42 13.50 -6.92
CA ILE A 86 5.25 13.22 -8.11
C ILE A 86 5.92 11.86 -7.97
N LYS A 87 6.57 11.63 -6.83
CA LYS A 87 7.22 10.35 -6.53
C LYS A 87 6.21 9.22 -6.42
N ALA A 88 5.10 9.47 -5.74
CA ALA A 88 4.01 8.51 -5.61
C ALA A 88 3.49 8.05 -6.97
N GLU A 89 3.28 8.98 -7.91
CA GLU A 89 2.79 8.66 -9.26
C GLU A 89 3.78 7.77 -10.02
N MET A 90 5.07 8.06 -9.91
CA MET A 90 6.11 7.27 -10.58
C MET A 90 6.04 5.79 -10.14
N TYR A 91 5.90 5.52 -8.84
CA TYR A 91 5.79 4.16 -8.33
C TYR A 91 4.45 3.52 -8.68
N LEU A 92 3.34 4.21 -8.47
CA LEU A 92 2.02 3.62 -8.68
C LEU A 92 1.72 3.37 -10.15
N LYS A 93 2.24 4.18 -11.05
CA LYS A 93 2.13 3.92 -12.49
C LYS A 93 2.73 2.56 -12.83
N ARG A 94 3.92 2.27 -12.29
CA ARG A 94 4.57 0.97 -12.50
C ARG A 94 3.79 -0.16 -11.82
N ALA A 95 3.30 0.06 -10.61
CA ALA A 95 2.51 -0.95 -9.90
C ALA A 95 1.26 -1.34 -10.68
N VAL A 96 0.54 -0.36 -11.24
CA VAL A 96 -0.68 -0.62 -12.00
C VAL A 96 -0.38 -1.30 -13.35
N GLU A 97 0.78 -1.03 -13.95
CA GLU A 97 1.23 -1.75 -15.14
C GLU A 97 1.50 -3.22 -14.85
N LEU A 98 2.04 -3.52 -13.67
CA LEU A 98 2.35 -4.89 -13.25
C LEU A 98 1.13 -5.64 -12.71
N MET A 99 0.19 -4.92 -12.08
CA MET A 99 -1.03 -5.49 -11.51
C MET A 99 -2.27 -4.68 -11.94
N PRO A 100 -2.64 -4.73 -13.22
CA PRO A 100 -3.75 -3.90 -13.73
C PRO A 100 -5.12 -4.28 -13.15
N ASP A 101 -5.26 -5.48 -12.60
CA ASP A 101 -6.53 -5.98 -12.07
C ASP A 101 -6.58 -5.98 -10.54
N ASP A 102 -5.61 -5.37 -9.87
CA ASP A 102 -5.62 -5.28 -8.42
C ASP A 102 -6.45 -4.06 -7.97
N PRO A 103 -7.50 -4.27 -7.15
CA PRO A 103 -8.38 -3.17 -6.75
C PRO A 103 -7.70 -2.12 -5.88
N ILE A 104 -6.80 -2.53 -4.98
CA ILE A 104 -6.10 -1.60 -4.08
C ILE A 104 -5.14 -0.71 -4.87
N VAL A 105 -4.36 -1.30 -5.79
CA VAL A 105 -3.41 -0.56 -6.61
C VAL A 105 -4.13 0.48 -7.48
N ASN A 106 -5.24 0.09 -8.10
CA ASN A 106 -6.04 1.03 -8.92
C ASN A 106 -6.64 2.15 -8.08
N ASP A 107 -7.12 1.85 -6.88
CA ASP A 107 -7.64 2.86 -5.96
C ASP A 107 -6.54 3.85 -5.56
N HIS A 108 -5.38 3.35 -5.15
CA HIS A 108 -4.23 4.18 -4.79
C HIS A 108 -3.81 5.09 -5.95
N TYR A 109 -3.73 4.54 -7.16
CA TYR A 109 -3.34 5.33 -8.33
C TYR A 109 -4.37 6.42 -8.63
N GLY A 110 -5.64 6.11 -8.53
CA GLY A 110 -6.71 7.10 -8.67
C GLY A 110 -6.57 8.26 -7.68
N ASP A 111 -6.29 7.95 -6.42
CA ASP A 111 -6.09 8.98 -5.38
C ASP A 111 -4.92 9.90 -5.74
N ILE A 112 -3.81 9.33 -6.19
CA ILE A 112 -2.62 10.09 -6.57
C ILE A 112 -2.91 11.00 -7.77
N LEU A 113 -3.55 10.47 -8.79
CA LEU A 113 -3.91 11.25 -9.99
C LEU A 113 -4.84 12.41 -9.64
N TRP A 114 -5.79 12.19 -8.72
CA TRP A 114 -6.67 13.25 -8.26
C TRP A 114 -5.88 14.40 -7.62
N LYS A 115 -4.95 14.07 -6.73
CA LYS A 115 -4.10 15.08 -6.08
C LYS A 115 -3.21 15.83 -7.07
N LEU A 116 -2.85 15.21 -8.19
CA LEU A 116 -2.10 15.86 -9.27
C LEU A 116 -3.00 16.68 -10.20
N GLY A 117 -4.30 16.77 -9.94
CA GLY A 117 -5.25 17.50 -10.76
C GLY A 117 -5.74 16.76 -12.00
N ARG A 118 -5.37 15.50 -12.18
CA ARG A 118 -5.76 14.66 -13.33
C ARG A 118 -7.05 13.90 -13.01
N LYS A 119 -8.13 14.65 -12.86
CA LYS A 119 -9.39 14.15 -12.29
C LYS A 119 -10.12 13.15 -13.18
N ILE A 120 -10.06 13.31 -14.50
CA ILE A 120 -10.67 12.36 -15.44
C ILE A 120 -9.98 11.02 -15.37
N GLN A 121 -8.63 11.03 -15.36
CA GLN A 121 -7.84 9.81 -15.23
C GLN A 121 -8.06 9.15 -13.87
N ALA A 122 -8.13 9.94 -12.80
CA ALA A 122 -8.41 9.42 -11.45
C ALA A 122 -9.72 8.63 -11.44
N ARG A 123 -10.78 9.20 -12.00
CA ARG A 123 -12.08 8.53 -12.10
C ARG A 123 -12.03 7.27 -12.96
N TYR A 124 -11.21 7.25 -14.00
CA TYR A 124 -11.01 6.05 -14.81
C TYR A 124 -10.49 4.88 -13.96
N PHE A 125 -9.47 5.12 -13.14
CA PHE A 125 -8.89 4.06 -12.29
C PHE A 125 -9.85 3.64 -11.17
N TRP A 126 -10.55 4.57 -10.54
CA TRP A 126 -11.59 4.22 -9.55
C TRP A 126 -12.72 3.41 -10.19
N ARG A 127 -13.17 3.82 -11.38
CA ARG A 127 -14.22 3.08 -12.09
C ARG A 127 -13.79 1.66 -12.44
N SER A 128 -12.52 1.47 -12.77
CA SER A 128 -11.98 0.14 -13.05
C SER A 128 -12.23 -0.83 -11.91
N VAL A 129 -12.09 -0.36 -10.66
CA VAL A 129 -12.33 -1.20 -9.47
C VAL A 129 -13.77 -1.68 -9.42
N SER A 130 -14.72 -0.83 -9.77
CA SER A 130 -16.14 -1.20 -9.74
C SER A 130 -16.52 -2.29 -10.75
N LYS A 131 -15.67 -2.55 -11.73
CA LYS A 131 -15.84 -3.59 -12.76
C LYS A 131 -15.10 -4.88 -12.44
N MET A 132 -14.32 -4.91 -11.37
CA MET A 132 -13.56 -6.08 -10.95
C MET A 132 -14.44 -7.06 -10.19
N GLU A 133 -14.08 -8.35 -10.27
CA GLU A 133 -14.74 -9.40 -9.51
C GLU A 133 -14.17 -9.45 -8.08
N ASP A 134 -14.98 -9.92 -7.14
CA ASP A 134 -14.57 -10.21 -5.75
C ASP A 134 -13.95 -9.03 -5.00
N VAL A 135 -14.40 -7.81 -5.31
CA VAL A 135 -13.94 -6.62 -4.60
C VAL A 135 -14.69 -6.49 -3.26
N ASP A 136 -13.93 -6.17 -2.19
CA ASP A 136 -14.50 -5.92 -0.87
C ASP A 136 -15.57 -4.82 -0.92
N GLN A 137 -16.70 -5.06 -0.26
CA GLN A 137 -17.84 -4.12 -0.24
C GLN A 137 -17.49 -2.78 0.37
N GLU A 138 -16.67 -2.77 1.41
CA GLU A 138 -16.22 -1.54 2.06
C GLU A 138 -15.39 -0.69 1.08
N LEU A 139 -14.51 -1.31 0.32
CA LEU A 139 -13.73 -0.62 -0.70
C LEU A 139 -14.62 -0.08 -1.82
N LEU A 140 -15.59 -0.86 -2.30
CA LEU A 140 -16.54 -0.39 -3.32
C LEU A 140 -17.33 0.82 -2.86
N GLN A 141 -17.78 0.85 -1.62
CA GLN A 141 -18.49 2.00 -1.06
C GLN A 141 -17.61 3.25 -1.05
N LYS A 142 -16.35 3.13 -0.64
CA LYS A 142 -15.39 4.23 -0.65
C LYS A 142 -15.15 4.75 -2.07
N ILE A 143 -14.99 3.86 -3.02
CA ILE A 143 -14.75 4.21 -4.42
C ILE A 143 -15.96 4.92 -5.02
N ASN A 144 -17.16 4.44 -4.75
CA ASN A 144 -18.38 5.10 -5.24
C ASN A 144 -18.49 6.53 -4.72
N LEU A 145 -18.13 6.78 -3.45
CA LEU A 145 -18.09 8.13 -2.90
C LEU A 145 -17.03 8.99 -3.59
N LYS A 146 -15.84 8.46 -3.83
CA LYS A 146 -14.77 9.19 -4.54
C LYS A 146 -15.20 9.57 -5.96
N MET A 147 -15.91 8.69 -6.65
CA MET A 147 -16.38 8.96 -8.01
C MET A 147 -17.40 10.10 -8.06
N ILE A 148 -18.18 10.29 -6.99
CA ILE A 148 -19.17 11.35 -6.89
C ILE A 148 -18.53 12.66 -6.42
N LYS A 149 -17.77 12.62 -5.34
CA LYS A 149 -17.26 13.82 -4.65
C LYS A 149 -15.81 14.15 -4.96
N GLY A 150 -15.01 13.16 -5.41
CA GLY A 150 -13.57 13.24 -5.41
C GLY A 150 -13.00 13.06 -4.00
N LEU A 151 -11.80 13.50 -3.81
CA LEU A 151 -11.13 13.47 -2.51
C LEU A 151 -11.26 14.77 -1.76
#